data_44676248d4520f7dea550cc5ff4022f6
#
_entry.id   44676248d4520f7dea550cc5ff4022f6
#
_cell.length_a   1.000
_cell.length_b   1.000
_cell.length_c   1.000
_cell.angle_alpha   90.00
_cell.angle_beta   90.00
_cell.angle_gamma   90.00
#
_symmetry.space_group_name_H-M   'P 1'
#
loop_
_entity.id
_entity.type
_entity.pdbx_description
1 polymer ?
#
loop_
_entity_poly.entity_id
_entity_poly.type
_entity_poly.pdbx_seq_one_letter_code
_entity_poly.pdbx_strand_id
1 'polypeptide(L)'
;MLRIPLFVVVSALPLFGFSSEPMVSVRSELRDGSIYVETEATIAATFETIWEALTDYDRLSNFIPGMKSSRLLRYEGSTAFVEQKGSAKFLFFELPIEVVVRSIEDRPHSIRIELDEGTLERLSGGYQLRNAGRENLWNLSWSGYIEPSIPIPNFLTERLIRNDLRAQFEGMVIEIQRRTEAIFTRDRESVK
;
A
#
# COMPACT_ATOMS: atom_id res chain seq x y z
N MET A 1 12.52 -60.15 -34.65
CA MET A 1 11.68 -58.92 -34.67
C MET A 1 11.46 -58.49 -33.24
N LEU A 2 12.25 -57.54 -32.77
CA LEU A 2 12.19 -57.02 -31.38
C LEU A 2 11.47 -55.69 -31.41
N ARG A 3 10.29 -55.60 -30.80
CA ARG A 3 9.50 -54.39 -30.64
C ARG A 3 9.93 -53.69 -29.36
N ILE A 4 10.55 -52.53 -29.47
CA ILE A 4 10.88 -51.65 -28.34
C ILE A 4 9.68 -50.73 -28.10
N PRO A 5 9.11 -50.63 -26.89
CA PRO A 5 8.06 -49.68 -26.60
C PRO A 5 8.65 -48.29 -26.34
N LEU A 6 8.17 -47.30 -27.07
CA LEU A 6 8.49 -45.89 -26.92
C LEU A 6 7.82 -45.37 -25.64
N PHE A 7 8.59 -45.17 -24.56
CA PHE A 7 8.13 -44.49 -23.36
C PHE A 7 8.10 -42.97 -23.64
N VAL A 8 6.92 -42.42 -23.78
CA VAL A 8 6.71 -40.95 -23.76
C VAL A 8 6.81 -40.49 -22.33
N VAL A 9 7.94 -39.91 -21.95
CA VAL A 9 8.11 -39.20 -20.68
C VAL A 9 7.47 -37.82 -20.84
N VAL A 10 6.26 -37.67 -20.31
CA VAL A 10 5.61 -36.36 -20.13
C VAL A 10 6.31 -35.68 -18.95
N SER A 11 7.28 -34.84 -19.23
CA SER A 11 7.88 -33.93 -18.24
C SER A 11 6.84 -32.89 -17.83
N ALA A 12 6.23 -33.08 -16.68
CA ALA A 12 5.48 -32.02 -16.01
C ALA A 12 6.47 -30.96 -15.55
N LEU A 13 6.59 -29.87 -16.32
CA LEU A 13 7.30 -28.67 -15.86
C LEU A 13 6.54 -28.12 -14.65
N PRO A 14 7.18 -27.92 -13.49
CA PRO A 14 6.58 -27.22 -12.40
C PRO A 14 6.34 -25.77 -12.85
N LEU A 15 5.08 -25.35 -12.81
CA LEU A 15 4.72 -23.92 -12.90
C LEU A 15 5.26 -23.25 -11.64
N PHE A 16 6.51 -22.79 -11.70
CA PHE A 16 7.03 -21.83 -10.72
C PHE A 16 6.21 -20.56 -10.85
N GLY A 17 5.27 -20.36 -9.95
CA GLY A 17 4.67 -19.07 -9.74
C GLY A 17 5.79 -18.12 -9.33
N PHE A 18 6.20 -17.25 -10.24
CA PHE A 18 7.05 -16.11 -9.92
C PHE A 18 6.20 -15.16 -9.07
N SER A 19 6.26 -15.32 -7.76
CA SER A 19 5.92 -14.24 -6.83
C SER A 19 7.09 -13.25 -6.88
N SER A 20 7.08 -12.36 -7.87
CA SER A 20 8.01 -11.24 -7.87
C SER A 20 7.58 -10.30 -6.75
N GLU A 21 8.48 -10.02 -5.82
CA GLU A 21 8.25 -8.95 -4.84
C GLU A 21 7.85 -7.66 -5.58
N PRO A 22 6.87 -6.91 -5.05
CA PRO A 22 6.42 -5.70 -5.72
C PRO A 22 7.57 -4.70 -5.82
N MET A 23 7.82 -4.22 -7.04
CA MET A 23 8.85 -3.22 -7.26
C MET A 23 8.30 -1.86 -6.85
N VAL A 24 8.57 -1.47 -5.60
CA VAL A 24 8.18 -0.19 -5.02
C VAL A 24 9.34 0.79 -5.07
N SER A 25 9.13 1.93 -5.69
CA SER A 25 10.05 3.07 -5.59
C SER A 25 9.64 3.97 -4.43
N VAL A 26 10.61 4.45 -3.64
CA VAL A 26 10.37 5.40 -2.55
C VAL A 26 11.44 6.48 -2.58
N ARG A 27 11.00 7.72 -2.61
CA ARG A 27 11.84 8.91 -2.44
C ARG A 27 11.37 9.68 -1.23
N SER A 28 12.28 10.23 -0.47
CA SER A 28 11.99 11.13 0.65
C SER A 28 12.99 12.27 0.68
N GLU A 29 12.54 13.45 1.04
CA GLU A 29 13.34 14.67 1.12
C GLU A 29 12.83 15.52 2.27
N LEU A 30 13.77 16.11 3.03
CA LEU A 30 13.43 17.11 4.04
C LEU A 30 13.26 18.47 3.37
N ARG A 31 12.07 19.07 3.52
CA ARG A 31 11.72 20.39 2.98
C ARG A 31 11.08 21.23 4.08
N ASP A 32 11.72 22.30 4.48
CA ASP A 32 11.19 23.29 5.44
C ASP A 32 10.65 22.66 6.75
N GLY A 33 11.38 21.67 7.30
CA GLY A 33 10.98 20.96 8.52
C GLY A 33 9.98 19.82 8.33
N SER A 34 9.37 19.71 7.16
CA SER A 34 8.50 18.62 6.78
C SER A 34 9.24 17.59 5.93
N ILE A 35 8.85 16.34 6.04
CA ILE A 35 9.34 15.25 5.19
C ILE A 35 8.42 15.13 4.00
N TYR A 36 8.93 15.45 2.82
CA TYR A 36 8.26 15.14 1.57
C TYR A 36 8.55 13.70 1.17
N VAL A 37 7.53 12.96 0.76
CA VAL A 37 7.61 11.56 0.37
C VAL A 37 6.90 11.34 -0.95
N GLU A 38 7.50 10.51 -1.79
CA GLU A 38 6.89 9.95 -3.00
C GLU A 38 7.09 8.44 -3.02
N THR A 39 6.02 7.72 -3.30
CA THR A 39 6.06 6.28 -3.55
C THR A 39 5.34 5.94 -4.83
N GLU A 40 5.79 4.91 -5.52
CA GLU A 40 5.15 4.45 -6.76
C GLU A 40 5.34 2.94 -6.93
N ALA A 41 4.29 2.28 -7.43
CA ALA A 41 4.31 0.89 -7.85
C ALA A 41 3.39 0.68 -9.07
N THR A 42 3.77 -0.25 -9.95
CA THR A 42 2.90 -0.75 -11.01
C THR A 42 2.21 -2.03 -10.54
N ILE A 43 0.88 -2.07 -10.62
CA ILE A 43 0.04 -3.12 -10.05
C ILE A 43 -0.84 -3.72 -11.14
N ALA A 44 -0.82 -5.05 -11.25
CA ALA A 44 -1.73 -5.81 -12.09
C ALA A 44 -2.95 -6.24 -11.25
N ALA A 45 -4.04 -5.49 -11.34
CA ALA A 45 -5.30 -5.73 -10.63
C ALA A 45 -6.45 -4.98 -11.30
N THR A 46 -7.70 -5.32 -10.99
CA THR A 46 -8.83 -4.48 -11.40
C THR A 46 -8.83 -3.19 -10.59
N PHE A 47 -9.40 -2.14 -11.15
CA PHE A 47 -9.59 -0.87 -10.44
C PHE A 47 -10.33 -1.08 -9.11
N GLU A 48 -11.40 -1.87 -9.13
CA GLU A 48 -12.23 -2.17 -7.97
C GLU A 48 -11.41 -2.80 -6.83
N THR A 49 -10.55 -3.77 -7.15
CA THR A 49 -9.69 -4.44 -6.16
C THR A 49 -8.72 -3.45 -5.51
N ILE A 50 -8.14 -2.56 -6.31
CA ILE A 50 -7.23 -1.53 -5.78
C ILE A 50 -8.00 -0.56 -4.89
N TRP A 51 -9.13 -0.05 -5.37
CA TRP A 51 -9.93 0.92 -4.64
C TRP A 51 -10.45 0.37 -3.32
N GLU A 52 -10.98 -0.83 -3.32
CA GLU A 52 -11.44 -1.52 -2.12
C GLU A 52 -10.31 -1.74 -1.09
N ALA A 53 -9.09 -2.02 -1.53
CA ALA A 53 -7.96 -2.14 -0.61
C ALA A 53 -7.58 -0.79 0.01
N LEU A 54 -7.56 0.29 -0.80
CA LEU A 54 -7.22 1.65 -0.35
C LEU A 54 -8.26 2.23 0.61
N THR A 55 -9.53 1.83 0.48
CA THR A 55 -10.65 2.36 1.28
C THR A 55 -11.17 1.40 2.35
N ASP A 56 -10.49 0.30 2.59
CA ASP A 56 -10.82 -0.68 3.63
C ASP A 56 -10.33 -0.19 5.01
N TYR A 57 -10.83 0.99 5.40
CA TYR A 57 -10.32 1.76 6.54
C TYR A 57 -10.29 0.98 7.86
N ASP A 58 -11.25 0.12 8.11
CA ASP A 58 -11.31 -0.68 9.35
C ASP A 58 -10.29 -1.83 9.38
N ARG A 59 -9.71 -2.20 8.24
CA ARG A 59 -8.77 -3.31 8.13
C ARG A 59 -7.37 -2.93 7.70
N LEU A 60 -7.06 -1.62 7.52
CA LEU A 60 -5.72 -1.17 7.13
C LEU A 60 -4.63 -1.71 8.06
N SER A 61 -4.89 -1.78 9.36
CA SER A 61 -3.94 -2.31 10.33
C SER A 61 -3.59 -3.79 10.16
N ASN A 62 -4.39 -4.55 9.39
CA ASN A 62 -4.12 -5.97 9.15
C ASN A 62 -2.97 -6.18 8.14
N PHE A 63 -2.67 -5.16 7.31
CA PHE A 63 -1.71 -5.29 6.21
C PHE A 63 -0.75 -4.10 6.07
N ILE A 64 -0.96 -3.02 6.81
CA ILE A 64 -0.01 -1.89 6.85
C ILE A 64 0.94 -2.05 8.04
N PRO A 65 2.23 -2.35 7.83
CA PRO A 65 3.19 -2.48 8.90
C PRO A 65 3.32 -1.21 9.75
N GLY A 66 3.44 -1.38 11.07
CA GLY A 66 3.53 -0.26 12.01
C GLY A 66 2.19 0.36 12.41
N MET A 67 1.10 0.08 11.70
CA MET A 67 -0.24 0.47 12.09
C MET A 67 -0.82 -0.52 13.10
N LYS A 68 -1.20 -0.05 14.28
CA LYS A 68 -1.75 -0.86 15.39
C LYS A 68 -3.28 -0.98 15.30
N SER A 69 -3.94 0.08 14.86
CA SER A 69 -5.37 0.10 14.59
C SER A 69 -5.73 1.14 13.55
N SER A 70 -6.82 0.87 12.84
CA SER A 70 -7.46 1.82 11.94
C SER A 70 -8.97 1.63 12.03
N ARG A 71 -9.71 2.72 12.09
CA ARG A 71 -11.16 2.69 12.28
C ARG A 71 -11.83 3.84 11.55
N LEU A 72 -12.81 3.51 10.72
CA LEU A 72 -13.69 4.49 10.12
C LEU A 72 -14.59 5.07 11.23
N LEU A 73 -14.55 6.38 11.41
CA LEU A 73 -15.40 7.08 12.37
C LEU A 73 -16.75 7.47 11.76
N ARG A 74 -16.71 8.06 10.56
CA ARG A 74 -17.88 8.53 9.82
C ARG A 74 -17.55 8.88 8.39
N TYR A 75 -18.56 9.01 7.56
CA TYR A 75 -18.50 9.66 6.25
C TYR A 75 -19.25 10.99 6.26
N GLU A 76 -18.69 11.98 5.56
CA GLU A 76 -19.34 13.24 5.20
C GLU A 76 -19.20 13.43 3.69
N GLY A 77 -20.25 13.09 2.94
CA GLY A 77 -20.18 13.02 1.48
C GLY A 77 -19.13 12.01 1.00
N SER A 78 -18.14 12.44 0.23
CA SER A 78 -17.00 11.63 -0.23
C SER A 78 -15.80 11.67 0.72
N THR A 79 -15.96 12.20 1.92
CA THR A 79 -14.88 12.30 2.91
C THR A 79 -15.09 11.29 4.02
N ALA A 80 -14.15 10.35 4.16
CA ALA A 80 -14.07 9.45 5.29
C ALA A 80 -13.18 10.06 6.39
N PHE A 81 -13.67 10.06 7.63
CA PHE A 81 -12.89 10.40 8.81
C PHE A 81 -12.40 9.12 9.45
N VAL A 82 -11.08 8.93 9.50
CA VAL A 82 -10.46 7.66 9.89
C VAL A 82 -9.50 7.90 11.04
N GLU A 83 -9.78 7.26 12.18
CA GLU A 83 -8.82 7.18 13.30
C GLU A 83 -7.76 6.14 13.00
N GLN A 84 -6.49 6.52 13.12
CA GLN A 84 -5.35 5.62 12.92
C GLN A 84 -4.38 5.73 14.08
N LYS A 85 -3.94 4.59 14.58
CA LYS A 85 -2.92 4.50 15.64
C LYS A 85 -1.79 3.58 15.17
N GLY A 86 -0.58 4.03 15.39
CA GLY A 86 0.61 3.30 15.00
C GLY A 86 1.83 3.80 15.73
N SER A 87 2.99 3.48 15.19
CA SER A 87 4.25 4.00 15.71
C SER A 87 5.32 4.06 14.64
N ALA A 88 6.11 5.10 14.70
CA ALA A 88 7.37 5.19 13.95
C ALA A 88 8.51 4.69 14.83
N LYS A 89 9.30 3.71 14.34
CA LYS A 89 10.41 3.12 15.07
C LYS A 89 11.71 3.84 14.70
N PHE A 90 12.37 4.36 15.71
CA PHE A 90 13.71 4.93 15.59
C PHE A 90 14.67 4.07 16.43
N LEU A 91 15.89 3.93 16.01
CA LEU A 91 16.94 3.04 16.56
C LEU A 91 16.81 2.65 18.04
N PHE A 92 16.47 3.61 18.92
CA PHE A 92 16.41 3.40 20.38
C PHE A 92 15.08 3.79 21.02
N PHE A 93 14.14 4.33 20.25
CA PHE A 93 12.82 4.72 20.75
C PHE A 93 11.73 4.52 19.70
N GLU A 94 10.52 4.42 20.17
CA GLU A 94 9.31 4.32 19.36
C GLU A 94 8.46 5.58 19.60
N LEU A 95 8.11 6.28 18.53
CA LEU A 95 7.23 7.44 18.58
C LEU A 95 5.80 6.98 18.29
N PRO A 96 4.88 7.07 19.27
CA PRO A 96 3.48 6.78 19.00
C PRO A 96 2.89 7.84 18.06
N ILE A 97 2.12 7.38 17.09
CA ILE A 97 1.37 8.20 16.15
C ILE A 97 -0.09 7.87 16.32
N GLU A 98 -0.88 8.87 16.72
CA GLU A 98 -2.33 8.80 16.81
C GLU A 98 -2.90 9.98 16.05
N VAL A 99 -3.70 9.70 15.04
CA VAL A 99 -4.26 10.73 14.15
C VAL A 99 -5.69 10.40 13.78
N VAL A 100 -6.48 11.43 13.53
CA VAL A 100 -7.68 11.36 12.71
C VAL A 100 -7.34 12.03 11.38
N VAL A 101 -7.59 11.33 10.29
CA VAL A 101 -7.38 11.85 8.95
C VAL A 101 -8.69 11.97 8.20
N ARG A 102 -8.77 12.97 7.34
CA ARG A 102 -9.81 13.10 6.32
C ARG A 102 -9.28 12.46 5.04
N SER A 103 -9.89 11.39 4.61
CA SER A 103 -9.65 10.75 3.33
C SER A 103 -10.74 11.19 2.35
N ILE A 104 -10.40 12.09 1.44
CA ILE A 104 -11.32 12.69 0.47
C ILE A 104 -11.21 11.90 -0.82
N GLU A 105 -12.26 11.15 -1.13
CA GLU A 105 -12.30 10.21 -2.23
C GLU A 105 -12.80 10.88 -3.51
N ASP A 106 -11.96 10.92 -4.55
CA ASP A 106 -12.29 11.35 -5.91
C ASP A 106 -12.17 10.16 -6.86
N ARG A 107 -13.17 9.27 -6.78
CA ARG A 107 -13.21 8.05 -7.59
C ARG A 107 -13.45 8.39 -9.07
N PRO A 108 -12.68 7.81 -10.00
CA PRO A 108 -11.71 6.71 -9.85
C PRO A 108 -10.25 7.16 -9.74
N HIS A 109 -9.94 8.42 -9.48
CA HIS A 109 -8.64 9.02 -9.75
C HIS A 109 -7.73 9.11 -8.53
N SER A 110 -8.27 9.52 -7.38
CA SER A 110 -7.42 9.85 -6.23
C SER A 110 -8.13 9.72 -4.87
N ILE A 111 -7.31 9.58 -3.83
CA ILE A 111 -7.74 9.72 -2.44
C ILE A 111 -6.78 10.71 -1.79
N ARG A 112 -7.27 11.92 -1.48
CA ARG A 112 -6.49 12.93 -0.78
C ARG A 112 -6.62 12.70 0.73
N ILE A 113 -5.49 12.77 1.43
CA ILE A 113 -5.39 12.54 2.87
C ILE A 113 -4.91 13.81 3.52
N GLU A 114 -5.64 14.29 4.52
CA GLU A 114 -5.33 15.48 5.29
C GLU A 114 -5.48 15.17 6.78
N LEU A 115 -4.56 15.70 7.60
CA LEU A 115 -4.68 15.62 9.05
C LEU A 115 -5.90 16.43 9.50
N ASP A 116 -6.76 15.81 10.31
CA ASP A 116 -7.84 16.49 11.01
C ASP A 116 -7.41 16.84 12.44
N GLU A 117 -6.92 15.85 13.18
CA GLU A 117 -6.33 16.01 14.51
C GLU A 117 -5.33 14.91 14.84
N GLY A 118 -4.48 15.11 15.84
CA GLY A 118 -3.57 14.06 16.32
C GLY A 118 -2.18 14.54 16.72
N THR A 119 -1.24 13.59 16.77
CA THR A 119 0.12 13.78 17.29
C THR A 119 1.13 14.27 16.25
N LEU A 120 0.70 14.56 15.03
CA LEU A 120 1.53 15.17 13.99
C LEU A 120 1.21 16.66 13.88
N GLU A 121 2.20 17.49 13.48
CA GLU A 121 1.96 18.88 13.10
C GLU A 121 1.31 18.98 11.73
N ARG A 122 1.71 18.07 10.81
CA ARG A 122 1.19 18.05 9.45
C ARG A 122 1.17 16.63 8.89
N LEU A 123 0.07 16.29 8.24
CA LEU A 123 -0.05 15.17 7.32
C LEU A 123 -0.92 15.62 6.17
N SER A 124 -0.36 15.71 4.98
CA SER A 124 -1.11 16.07 3.78
C SER A 124 -0.53 15.39 2.57
N GLY A 125 -1.34 14.68 1.82
CA GLY A 125 -0.90 13.96 0.63
C GLY A 125 -2.04 13.18 0.02
N GLY A 126 -1.70 12.12 -0.72
CA GLY A 126 -2.75 11.27 -1.27
C GLY A 126 -2.26 10.25 -2.27
N TYR A 127 -3.12 9.30 -2.51
CA TYR A 127 -2.98 8.31 -3.56
C TYR A 127 -3.47 8.85 -4.89
N GLN A 128 -2.77 8.48 -5.96
CA GLN A 128 -3.20 8.68 -7.34
C GLN A 128 -3.15 7.34 -8.08
N LEU A 129 -4.19 7.09 -8.86
CA LEU A 129 -4.30 5.93 -9.74
C LEU A 129 -4.30 6.39 -11.19
N ARG A 130 -3.38 5.83 -11.98
CA ARG A 130 -3.29 6.10 -13.42
C ARG A 130 -3.21 4.77 -14.16
N ASN A 131 -4.02 4.62 -15.21
CA ASN A 131 -3.89 3.45 -16.08
C ASN A 131 -2.51 3.44 -16.73
N ALA A 132 -1.82 2.30 -16.70
CA ALA A 132 -0.47 2.13 -17.27
C ALA A 132 -0.49 1.70 -18.76
N GLY A 133 -1.56 2.02 -19.47
CA GLY A 133 -1.70 1.76 -20.92
C GLY A 133 -2.12 0.34 -21.28
N ARG A 134 -2.49 -0.48 -20.29
CA ARG A 134 -3.04 -1.83 -20.47
C ARG A 134 -4.23 -2.04 -19.55
N GLU A 135 -5.14 -2.92 -19.97
CA GLU A 135 -6.25 -3.34 -19.11
C GLU A 135 -5.72 -3.96 -17.82
N ASN A 136 -6.33 -3.59 -16.70
CA ASN A 136 -5.97 -4.06 -15.35
C ASN A 136 -4.49 -3.87 -14.96
N LEU A 137 -3.83 -2.88 -15.55
CA LEU A 137 -2.48 -2.47 -15.15
C LEU A 137 -2.50 -1.00 -14.74
N TRP A 138 -2.10 -0.72 -13.50
CA TRP A 138 -2.21 0.59 -12.88
C TRP A 138 -0.90 1.04 -12.26
N ASN A 139 -0.59 2.33 -12.40
CA ASN A 139 0.40 2.98 -11.57
C ASN A 139 -0.31 3.58 -10.37
N LEU A 140 -0.01 3.03 -9.20
CA LEU A 140 -0.40 3.54 -7.90
C LEU A 140 0.75 4.36 -7.34
N SER A 141 0.50 5.60 -7.01
CA SER A 141 1.46 6.47 -6.32
C SER A 141 0.84 7.08 -5.07
N TRP A 142 1.68 7.37 -4.09
CA TRP A 142 1.34 8.24 -2.97
C TRP A 142 2.40 9.34 -2.87
N SER A 143 1.97 10.57 -2.67
CA SER A 143 2.89 11.68 -2.42
C SER A 143 2.32 12.61 -1.36
N GLY A 144 3.19 13.19 -0.52
CA GLY A 144 2.74 14.10 0.52
C GLY A 144 3.82 14.56 1.48
N TYR A 145 3.37 15.29 2.49
CA TYR A 145 4.18 15.87 3.56
C TYR A 145 3.78 15.27 4.89
N ILE A 146 4.78 14.92 5.69
CA ILE A 146 4.65 14.45 7.06
C ILE A 146 5.54 15.34 7.93
N GLU A 147 4.97 15.94 8.98
CA GLU A 147 5.71 16.76 9.94
C GLU A 147 5.41 16.25 11.35
N PRO A 148 6.42 15.67 12.01
CA PRO A 148 6.28 15.27 13.40
C PRO A 148 6.22 16.48 14.33
N SER A 149 5.44 16.37 15.43
CA SER A 149 5.34 17.42 16.46
C SER A 149 6.61 17.55 17.34
N ILE A 150 7.56 16.64 17.19
CA ILE A 150 8.85 16.71 17.88
C ILE A 150 10.00 16.85 16.88
N PRO A 151 11.02 17.67 17.20
CA PRO A 151 12.19 17.79 16.34
C PRO A 151 12.91 16.44 16.22
N ILE A 152 13.03 15.94 15.01
CA ILE A 152 13.80 14.73 14.72
C ILE A 152 15.12 15.15 14.08
N PRO A 153 16.27 14.67 14.58
CA PRO A 153 17.56 14.97 13.98
C PRO A 153 17.62 14.54 12.51
N ASN A 154 18.03 15.43 11.61
CA ASN A 154 17.98 15.24 10.16
C ASN A 154 18.65 13.94 9.67
N PHE A 155 19.74 13.52 10.31
CA PHE A 155 20.46 12.30 9.92
C PHE A 155 19.72 11.00 10.27
N LEU A 156 18.79 11.05 11.25
CA LEU A 156 17.96 9.91 11.61
C LEU A 156 16.73 9.79 10.70
N THR A 157 16.28 10.91 10.13
CA THR A 157 14.99 11.03 9.45
C THR A 157 14.96 10.33 8.11
N GLU A 158 15.93 10.57 7.24
CA GLU A 158 15.81 10.14 5.83
C GLU A 158 15.82 8.62 5.66
N ARG A 159 16.68 7.91 6.37
CA ARG A 159 16.82 6.46 6.17
C ARG A 159 15.73 5.66 6.86
N LEU A 160 15.37 6.04 8.09
CA LEU A 160 14.39 5.30 8.89
C LEU A 160 12.98 5.51 8.36
N ILE A 161 12.61 6.77 8.07
CA ILE A 161 11.29 7.09 7.51
C ILE A 161 11.13 6.45 6.13
N ARG A 162 12.15 6.47 5.30
CA ARG A 162 12.11 5.83 3.99
C ARG A 162 11.83 4.34 4.08
N ASN A 163 12.45 3.65 5.05
CA ASN A 163 12.24 2.22 5.24
C ASN A 163 10.83 1.92 5.76
N ASP A 164 10.34 2.68 6.73
CA ASP A 164 8.98 2.51 7.26
C ASP A 164 7.91 2.80 6.21
N LEU A 165 8.08 3.89 5.45
CA LEU A 165 7.15 4.25 4.38
C LEU A 165 7.17 3.24 3.22
N ARG A 166 8.36 2.73 2.89
CA ARG A 166 8.50 1.63 1.94
C ARG A 166 7.70 0.42 2.42
N ALA A 167 7.91 -0.02 3.65
CA ALA A 167 7.22 -1.18 4.19
C ALA A 167 5.69 -0.99 4.22
N GLN A 168 5.20 0.21 4.57
CA GLN A 168 3.78 0.52 4.57
C GLN A 168 3.17 0.47 3.15
N PHE A 169 3.85 1.07 2.18
CA PHE A 169 3.37 1.05 0.80
C PHE A 169 3.46 -0.35 0.18
N GLU A 170 4.53 -1.11 0.45
CA GLU A 170 4.66 -2.52 0.07
C GLU A 170 3.54 -3.37 0.68
N GLY A 171 3.19 -3.16 1.95
CA GLY A 171 2.08 -3.84 2.61
C GLY A 171 0.75 -3.63 1.88
N MET A 172 0.47 -2.40 1.44
CA MET A 172 -0.69 -2.09 0.62
C MET A 172 -0.66 -2.83 -0.73
N VAL A 173 0.47 -2.79 -1.43
CA VAL A 173 0.62 -3.44 -2.75
C VAL A 173 0.46 -4.96 -2.64
N ILE A 174 1.06 -5.57 -1.62
CA ILE A 174 0.94 -7.02 -1.34
C ILE A 174 -0.53 -7.40 -1.06
N GLU A 175 -1.24 -6.59 -0.29
CA GLU A 175 -2.66 -6.86 -0.02
C GLU A 175 -3.51 -6.77 -1.29
N ILE A 176 -3.26 -5.80 -2.17
CA ILE A 176 -3.95 -5.70 -3.46
C ILE A 176 -3.68 -6.95 -4.31
N GLN A 177 -2.43 -7.41 -4.38
CA GLN A 177 -2.06 -8.63 -5.12
C GLN A 177 -2.75 -9.86 -4.54
N ARG A 178 -2.75 -10.02 -3.21
CA ARG A 178 -3.42 -11.11 -2.51
C ARG A 178 -4.94 -11.16 -2.81
N ARG A 179 -5.61 -10.00 -2.80
CA ARG A 179 -7.04 -9.89 -3.16
C ARG A 179 -7.28 -10.29 -4.61
N THR A 180 -6.41 -9.85 -5.50
CA THR A 180 -6.47 -10.18 -6.93
C THR A 180 -6.36 -11.69 -7.15
N GLU A 181 -5.38 -12.34 -6.53
CA GLU A 181 -5.19 -13.80 -6.62
C GLU A 181 -6.38 -14.59 -6.07
N ALA A 182 -6.97 -14.12 -4.97
CA ALA A 182 -8.15 -14.76 -4.38
C ALA A 182 -9.38 -14.74 -5.31
N ILE A 183 -9.56 -13.65 -6.07
CA ILE A 183 -10.62 -13.54 -7.08
C ILE A 183 -10.38 -14.56 -8.19
N PHE A 184 -9.18 -14.60 -8.77
CA PHE A 184 -8.85 -15.55 -9.85
C PHE A 184 -8.99 -17.02 -9.44
N THR A 185 -8.68 -17.35 -8.19
CA THR A 185 -8.83 -18.72 -7.67
C THR A 185 -10.30 -19.11 -7.57
N ARG A 186 -11.13 -18.22 -7.04
CA ARG A 186 -12.58 -18.43 -6.91
C ARG A 186 -13.26 -18.62 -8.26
N ASP A 187 -12.89 -17.81 -9.25
CA ASP A 187 -13.45 -17.90 -10.60
C ASP A 187 -13.12 -19.24 -11.28
N ARG A 188 -11.91 -19.76 -11.06
CA ARG A 188 -11.50 -21.07 -11.57
C ARG A 188 -12.27 -22.24 -10.93
N GLU A 189 -12.64 -22.11 -9.66
CA GLU A 189 -13.41 -23.15 -8.95
C GLU A 189 -14.88 -23.15 -9.35
N SER A 190 -15.44 -21.99 -9.70
CA SER A 190 -16.83 -21.83 -10.12
C SER A 190 -17.12 -22.34 -11.55
N VAL A 191 -16.09 -22.59 -12.36
CA VAL A 191 -16.19 -23.08 -13.75
C VAL A 191 -16.03 -24.62 -13.85
N LYS A 192 -15.78 -25.29 -12.73
CA LYS A 192 -15.73 -26.76 -12.66
C LYS A 192 -17.04 -27.36 -12.20
#